data_031c24c2a6b9934e90c2b4038414b047
#
_entry.id   031c24c2a6b9934e90c2b4038414b047
#
_cell.length_a   1.000
_cell.length_b   1.000
_cell.length_c   1.000
_cell.angle_alpha   90.00
_cell.angle_beta   90.00
_cell.angle_gamma   90.00
#
_symmetry.space_group_name_H-M   'P 1'
#
loop_
_entity.id
_entity.type
_entity.pdbx_description
1 polymer ?
#
loop_
_entity_poly.entity_id
_entity_poly.type
_entity_poly.pdbx_seq_one_letter_code
_entity_poly.pdbx_strand_id
1 'polypeptide(L)'
;MVPSILILLSVLFWPFGGYAQTTFYKDKTIRLVAGTPAGSVYDLYARMVAQFIGKYIPGNPNVIVQNMPGVASMVAANYIYTVAKPDGLTIGSIQPALYFDQLVGRKEVQFDWKKFTWIGNTTVSDYLLYMRSDTPYKTVEDIRKAAVPPKCGAEGTGSSAYYLPRLLEETIGAKFTVVTGYNSGTDVDLAVERGEVQCRAFTIAAFFAREPFATWRKKGFVHVVVQTGKKRDAKLPDTPTLPELMDRYKTTESNRRLAAVILAANEIGRPIIGTPGIPADRVKILREAFIKTVSDAELLDDAKRKRLDLDPVSGEELEKLGNEIMAQPPDVIERMKKLLGT
;
A
#
# COMPACT_ATOMS: atom_id res chain seq x y z
N MET A 1 -8.17 67.11 -49.74
CA MET A 1 -8.70 66.38 -48.59
C MET A 1 -8.91 64.94 -49.02
N VAL A 2 -8.03 64.05 -48.64
CA VAL A 2 -8.12 62.60 -48.93
C VAL A 2 -8.38 61.90 -47.63
N PRO A 3 -9.42 61.06 -47.43
CA PRO A 3 -9.64 60.38 -46.21
C PRO A 3 -8.79 59.08 -46.12
N SER A 4 -8.01 58.94 -45.03
CA SER A 4 -7.25 57.74 -44.73
C SER A 4 -8.19 56.65 -44.18
N ILE A 5 -8.24 55.52 -44.86
CA ILE A 5 -8.97 54.33 -44.44
C ILE A 5 -8.05 53.53 -43.56
N LEU A 6 -8.38 53.41 -42.23
CA LEU A 6 -7.72 52.53 -41.27
C LEU A 6 -8.30 51.13 -41.42
N ILE A 7 -7.52 50.18 -41.94
CA ILE A 7 -7.89 48.76 -41.97
C ILE A 7 -7.48 48.12 -40.61
N LEU A 8 -8.48 47.79 -39.79
CA LEU A 8 -8.29 47.04 -38.54
C LEU A 8 -8.12 45.54 -38.88
N LEU A 9 -6.89 45.01 -38.79
CA LEU A 9 -6.64 43.59 -38.91
C LEU A 9 -7.01 42.93 -37.55
N SER A 10 -8.16 42.27 -37.46
CA SER A 10 -8.52 41.40 -36.35
C SER A 10 -7.82 40.06 -36.48
N VAL A 11 -6.77 39.84 -35.67
CA VAL A 11 -6.10 38.55 -35.54
C VAL A 11 -6.99 37.64 -34.71
N LEU A 12 -7.66 36.70 -35.35
CA LEU A 12 -8.39 35.61 -34.70
C LEU A 12 -7.37 34.64 -34.08
N PHE A 13 -7.17 34.74 -32.78
CA PHE A 13 -6.52 33.68 -32.00
C PHE A 13 -7.45 32.47 -31.90
N TRP A 14 -7.22 31.46 -32.71
CA TRP A 14 -7.82 30.14 -32.52
C TRP A 14 -7.03 29.38 -31.43
N PRO A 15 -7.70 28.86 -30.41
CA PRO A 15 -7.02 28.03 -29.42
C PRO A 15 -6.74 26.64 -30.02
N PHE A 16 -5.52 26.46 -30.56
CA PHE A 16 -5.00 25.14 -30.93
C PHE A 16 -4.52 24.40 -29.65
N GLY A 17 -5.44 23.91 -28.84
CA GLY A 17 -5.06 23.27 -27.57
C GLY A 17 -5.71 21.92 -27.27
N GLY A 18 -6.57 21.38 -28.16
CA GLY A 18 -7.45 20.26 -27.77
C GLY A 18 -7.18 18.89 -28.40
N TYR A 19 -6.41 18.77 -29.45
CA TYR A 19 -6.36 17.52 -30.24
C TYR A 19 -5.13 16.64 -30.07
N ALA A 20 -4.05 17.10 -29.46
CA ALA A 20 -2.82 16.33 -29.35
C ALA A 20 -2.86 15.27 -28.20
N GLN A 21 -3.74 15.45 -27.21
CA GLN A 21 -3.80 14.55 -26.02
C GLN A 21 -4.53 13.22 -26.28
N THR A 22 -5.44 13.17 -27.25
CA THR A 22 -6.27 11.98 -27.52
C THR A 22 -5.53 10.85 -28.26
N THR A 23 -4.36 11.14 -28.83
CA THR A 23 -3.66 10.19 -29.72
C THR A 23 -2.56 9.39 -29.08
N PHE A 24 -1.98 9.83 -27.95
CA PHE A 24 -0.79 9.15 -27.38
C PHE A 24 -1.03 7.70 -26.97
N TYR A 25 -2.12 7.42 -26.26
CA TYR A 25 -2.42 6.08 -25.76
C TYR A 25 -3.11 5.18 -26.79
N LYS A 26 -3.55 5.72 -27.93
CA LYS A 26 -4.19 4.92 -28.98
C LYS A 26 -3.23 3.83 -29.48
N ASP A 27 -3.73 2.62 -29.59
CA ASP A 27 -2.99 1.43 -30.04
C ASP A 27 -1.75 1.12 -29.18
N LYS A 28 -1.69 1.64 -27.93
CA LYS A 28 -0.64 1.32 -26.96
C LYS A 28 -1.11 0.31 -25.93
N THR A 29 -0.12 -0.30 -25.29
CA THR A 29 -0.34 -1.15 -24.11
C THR A 29 0.31 -0.50 -22.90
N ILE A 30 -0.49 -0.30 -21.84
CA ILE A 30 0.02 0.09 -20.52
C ILE A 30 0.36 -1.19 -19.76
N ARG A 31 1.55 -1.22 -19.19
CA ARG A 31 2.00 -2.30 -18.32
C ARG A 31 1.85 -1.87 -16.86
N LEU A 32 1.02 -2.59 -16.10
CA LEU A 32 0.90 -2.45 -14.66
C LEU A 32 1.79 -3.51 -13.99
N VAL A 33 2.92 -3.07 -13.44
CA VAL A 33 3.87 -3.93 -12.73
C VAL A 33 3.37 -4.15 -11.31
N ALA A 34 2.97 -5.38 -10.99
CA ALA A 34 2.59 -5.77 -9.64
C ALA A 34 3.82 -6.30 -8.89
N GLY A 35 4.23 -5.61 -7.82
CA GLY A 35 5.43 -5.95 -7.03
C GLY A 35 5.28 -7.17 -6.13
N THR A 36 4.25 -7.98 -6.34
CA THR A 36 3.92 -9.15 -5.53
C THR A 36 3.61 -10.36 -6.41
N PRO A 37 3.68 -11.60 -5.89
CA PRO A 37 3.30 -12.79 -6.63
C PRO A 37 1.85 -12.75 -7.12
N ALA A 38 1.59 -13.44 -8.22
CA ALA A 38 0.24 -13.64 -8.76
C ALA A 38 -0.68 -14.28 -7.70
N GLY A 39 -1.94 -13.83 -7.63
CA GLY A 39 -2.94 -14.28 -6.66
C GLY A 39 -2.79 -13.68 -5.27
N SER A 40 -1.76 -12.86 -5.00
CA SER A 40 -1.71 -12.06 -3.77
C SER A 40 -2.78 -10.98 -3.76
N VAL A 41 -3.08 -10.43 -2.58
CA VAL A 41 -4.10 -9.36 -2.46
C VAL A 41 -3.72 -8.13 -3.31
N TYR A 42 -2.45 -7.73 -3.34
CA TYR A 42 -1.98 -6.63 -4.19
C TYR A 42 -2.17 -6.93 -5.68
N ASP A 43 -1.89 -8.16 -6.12
CA ASP A 43 -2.12 -8.60 -7.50
C ASP A 43 -3.61 -8.57 -7.87
N LEU A 44 -4.50 -8.98 -6.96
CA LEU A 44 -5.95 -8.91 -7.19
C LEU A 44 -6.44 -7.48 -7.44
N TYR A 45 -5.97 -6.51 -6.63
CA TYR A 45 -6.30 -5.09 -6.84
C TYR A 45 -5.68 -4.54 -8.13
N ALA A 46 -4.43 -4.91 -8.44
CA ALA A 46 -3.77 -4.50 -9.67
C ALA A 46 -4.53 -5.00 -10.91
N ARG A 47 -4.97 -6.26 -10.92
CA ARG A 47 -5.78 -6.82 -12.00
C ARG A 47 -7.15 -6.17 -12.12
N MET A 48 -7.79 -5.87 -10.99
CA MET A 48 -9.06 -5.16 -10.99
C MET A 48 -8.91 -3.77 -11.62
N VAL A 49 -7.89 -2.99 -11.23
CA VAL A 49 -7.62 -1.69 -11.86
C VAL A 49 -7.31 -1.86 -13.35
N ALA A 50 -6.44 -2.80 -13.72
CA ALA A 50 -6.04 -3.01 -15.12
C ALA A 50 -7.22 -3.37 -16.02
N GLN A 51 -8.21 -4.12 -15.52
CA GLN A 51 -9.39 -4.52 -16.27
C GLN A 51 -10.26 -3.34 -16.70
N PHE A 52 -10.30 -2.26 -15.91
CA PHE A 52 -11.25 -1.16 -16.12
C PHE A 52 -10.61 0.16 -16.55
N ILE A 53 -9.35 0.44 -16.13
CA ILE A 53 -8.76 1.77 -16.30
C ILE A 53 -8.60 2.17 -17.77
N GLY A 54 -8.34 1.22 -18.66
CA GLY A 54 -8.14 1.48 -20.09
C GLY A 54 -9.33 2.18 -20.74
N LYS A 55 -10.57 1.88 -20.34
CA LYS A 55 -11.77 2.51 -20.89
C LYS A 55 -11.90 4.00 -20.57
N TYR A 56 -11.19 4.49 -19.56
CA TYR A 56 -11.20 5.89 -19.12
C TYR A 56 -9.99 6.68 -19.62
N ILE A 57 -9.04 6.03 -20.28
CA ILE A 57 -7.88 6.67 -20.88
C ILE A 57 -8.19 6.97 -22.35
N PRO A 58 -7.98 8.22 -22.83
CA PRO A 58 -8.18 8.56 -24.24
C PRO A 58 -7.39 7.63 -25.17
N GLY A 59 -8.06 7.02 -26.14
CA GLY A 59 -7.47 6.01 -27.04
C GLY A 59 -7.67 4.58 -26.59
N ASN A 60 -8.28 4.33 -25.43
CA ASN A 60 -8.64 3.01 -24.90
C ASN A 60 -7.49 1.99 -24.97
N PRO A 61 -6.31 2.28 -24.40
CA PRO A 61 -5.18 1.36 -24.44
C PRO A 61 -5.49 0.05 -23.74
N ASN A 62 -4.87 -1.02 -24.24
CA ASN A 62 -4.86 -2.26 -23.49
C ASN A 62 -4.03 -2.11 -22.22
N VAL A 63 -4.46 -2.72 -21.09
CA VAL A 63 -3.71 -2.71 -19.83
C VAL A 63 -3.44 -4.13 -19.38
N ILE A 64 -2.16 -4.47 -19.25
CA ILE A 64 -1.72 -5.82 -18.84
C ILE A 64 -1.01 -5.77 -17.49
N VAL A 65 -1.22 -6.80 -16.67
CA VAL A 65 -0.51 -6.94 -15.39
C VAL A 65 0.69 -7.85 -15.56
N GLN A 66 1.85 -7.39 -15.10
CA GLN A 66 3.09 -8.15 -15.03
C GLN A 66 3.56 -8.26 -13.59
N ASN A 67 3.63 -9.47 -13.03
CA ASN A 67 4.15 -9.68 -11.69
C ASN A 67 5.68 -9.59 -11.68
N MET A 68 6.21 -8.82 -10.72
CA MET A 68 7.65 -8.66 -10.47
C MET A 68 7.89 -8.70 -8.95
N PRO A 69 7.74 -9.88 -8.33
CA PRO A 69 7.90 -10.04 -6.89
C PRO A 69 9.37 -9.93 -6.48
N GLY A 70 9.61 -9.64 -5.22
CA GLY A 70 10.94 -9.66 -4.59
C GLY A 70 11.08 -8.58 -3.52
N VAL A 71 11.63 -8.98 -2.37
CA VAL A 71 11.96 -8.12 -1.23
C VAL A 71 10.85 -7.11 -0.92
N ALA A 72 9.63 -7.59 -0.64
CA ALA A 72 8.48 -6.75 -0.34
C ALA A 72 8.22 -5.65 -1.40
N SER A 73 8.29 -5.99 -2.69
CA SER A 73 8.14 -5.10 -3.86
C SER A 73 9.34 -4.20 -4.19
N MET A 74 10.48 -4.31 -3.49
CA MET A 74 11.69 -3.52 -3.76
C MET A 74 12.15 -3.66 -5.22
N VAL A 75 12.14 -4.89 -5.77
CA VAL A 75 12.53 -5.17 -7.16
C VAL A 75 11.66 -4.37 -8.14
N ALA A 76 10.34 -4.40 -7.95
CA ALA A 76 9.41 -3.66 -8.80
C ALA A 76 9.57 -2.15 -8.66
N ALA A 77 9.75 -1.64 -7.43
CA ALA A 77 9.92 -0.22 -7.17
C ALA A 77 11.20 0.32 -7.84
N ASN A 78 12.33 -0.39 -7.68
CA ASN A 78 13.58 -0.05 -8.35
C ASN A 78 13.43 -0.07 -9.88
N TYR A 79 12.80 -1.11 -10.45
CA TYR A 79 12.54 -1.20 -11.88
C TYR A 79 11.71 -0.02 -12.40
N ILE A 80 10.61 0.32 -11.73
CA ILE A 80 9.74 1.43 -12.12
C ILE A 80 10.52 2.76 -12.05
N TYR A 81 11.38 2.92 -11.06
CA TYR A 81 12.12 4.17 -10.85
C TYR A 81 13.29 4.34 -11.83
N THR A 82 14.07 3.27 -12.07
CA THR A 82 15.37 3.38 -12.75
C THR A 82 15.34 2.90 -14.20
N VAL A 83 14.43 1.98 -14.57
CA VAL A 83 14.44 1.28 -15.87
C VAL A 83 13.26 1.68 -16.74
N ALA A 84 12.06 1.82 -16.17
CA ALA A 84 10.87 2.15 -16.93
C ALA A 84 10.96 3.56 -17.52
N LYS A 85 10.46 3.73 -18.77
CA LYS A 85 10.48 5.04 -19.43
C LYS A 85 9.45 5.99 -18.80
N PRO A 86 9.76 7.29 -18.68
CA PRO A 86 8.83 8.28 -18.11
C PRO A 86 7.78 8.73 -19.14
N ASP A 87 7.13 7.79 -19.80
CA ASP A 87 6.15 8.04 -20.85
C ASP A 87 4.70 7.76 -20.45
N GLY A 88 4.49 7.21 -19.25
CA GLY A 88 3.17 6.85 -18.74
C GLY A 88 2.63 5.51 -19.25
N LEU A 89 3.44 4.69 -19.96
CA LEU A 89 3.07 3.33 -20.40
C LEU A 89 3.50 2.25 -19.41
N THR A 90 4.24 2.61 -18.36
CA THR A 90 4.54 1.70 -17.24
C THR A 90 4.09 2.36 -15.95
N ILE A 91 3.17 1.70 -15.25
CA ILE A 91 2.70 2.06 -13.92
C ILE A 91 2.91 0.86 -13.00
N GLY A 92 2.84 1.05 -11.70
CA GLY A 92 3.10 -0.03 -10.75
C GLY A 92 2.20 -0.05 -9.55
N SER A 93 2.02 -1.24 -9.00
CA SER A 93 1.40 -1.49 -7.70
C SER A 93 2.45 -2.10 -6.79
N ILE A 94 2.83 -1.39 -5.74
CA ILE A 94 3.90 -1.77 -4.80
C ILE A 94 3.40 -1.78 -3.37
N GLN A 95 4.15 -2.41 -2.48
CA GLN A 95 3.83 -2.36 -1.05
C GLN A 95 4.13 -0.95 -0.48
N PRO A 96 3.26 -0.42 0.41
CA PRO A 96 3.35 0.97 0.85
C PRO A 96 4.55 1.24 1.77
N ALA A 97 5.04 0.24 2.49
CA ALA A 97 6.06 0.43 3.52
C ALA A 97 7.51 0.53 2.98
N LEU A 98 7.70 0.54 1.66
CA LEU A 98 9.03 0.68 1.04
C LEU A 98 9.75 2.00 1.38
N TYR A 99 9.02 3.04 1.79
CA TYR A 99 9.66 4.26 2.30
C TYR A 99 10.46 4.03 3.58
N PHE A 100 10.17 2.99 4.37
CA PHE A 100 10.99 2.62 5.54
C PHE A 100 12.41 2.32 5.12
N ASP A 101 12.57 1.51 4.07
CA ASP A 101 13.88 1.09 3.59
C ASP A 101 14.71 2.30 3.12
N GLN A 102 14.08 3.30 2.49
CA GLN A 102 14.74 4.55 2.14
C GLN A 102 15.10 5.37 3.39
N LEU A 103 14.16 5.54 4.34
CA LEU A 103 14.39 6.33 5.55
C LEU A 103 15.55 5.77 6.39
N VAL A 104 15.67 4.44 6.49
CA VAL A 104 16.77 3.81 7.24
C VAL A 104 18.06 3.67 6.44
N GLY A 105 18.07 4.07 5.16
CA GLY A 105 19.26 4.10 4.32
C GLY A 105 19.70 2.73 3.80
N ARG A 106 18.77 1.83 3.48
CA ARG A 106 19.10 0.52 2.88
C ARG A 106 19.77 0.70 1.52
N LYS A 107 20.86 -0.02 1.30
CA LYS A 107 21.69 0.08 0.07
C LYS A 107 20.95 -0.44 -1.18
N GLU A 108 19.99 -1.31 -1.01
CA GLU A 108 19.18 -1.90 -2.08
C GLU A 108 18.17 -0.91 -2.67
N VAL A 109 17.88 0.20 -1.98
CA VAL A 109 16.96 1.24 -2.44
C VAL A 109 17.62 2.05 -3.56
N GLN A 110 17.01 2.02 -4.74
CA GLN A 110 17.44 2.77 -5.92
C GLN A 110 16.41 3.81 -6.37
N PHE A 111 15.46 4.13 -5.50
CA PHE A 111 14.40 5.09 -5.77
C PHE A 111 14.43 6.23 -4.74
N ASP A 112 13.82 7.35 -5.11
CA ASP A 112 13.41 8.41 -4.18
C ASP A 112 11.88 8.40 -4.10
N TRP A 113 11.37 8.01 -2.92
CA TRP A 113 9.94 7.86 -2.65
C TRP A 113 9.12 9.11 -3.03
N LYS A 114 9.67 10.30 -2.78
CA LYS A 114 9.01 11.57 -3.11
C LYS A 114 8.89 11.85 -4.60
N LYS A 115 9.73 11.21 -5.42
CA LYS A 115 9.77 11.46 -6.86
C LYS A 115 8.90 10.53 -7.68
N PHE A 116 8.33 9.49 -7.10
CA PHE A 116 7.34 8.69 -7.81
C PHE A 116 6.15 9.55 -8.26
N THR A 117 5.62 9.27 -9.43
CA THR A 117 4.36 9.83 -9.88
C THR A 117 3.22 9.08 -9.19
N TRP A 118 2.55 9.72 -8.26
CA TRP A 118 1.42 9.13 -7.54
C TRP A 118 0.15 9.25 -8.39
N ILE A 119 -0.48 8.10 -8.72
CA ILE A 119 -1.68 8.05 -9.57
C ILE A 119 -2.93 7.94 -8.69
N GLY A 120 -2.89 7.13 -7.67
CA GLY A 120 -3.95 6.94 -6.69
C GLY A 120 -3.73 5.67 -5.87
N ASN A 121 -4.65 5.40 -4.96
CA ASN A 121 -4.67 4.19 -4.15
C ASN A 121 -6.08 3.59 -4.20
N THR A 122 -6.18 2.28 -4.29
CA THR A 122 -7.47 1.58 -4.39
C THR A 122 -8.16 1.42 -3.04
N THR A 123 -7.41 1.34 -1.96
CA THR A 123 -7.95 1.15 -0.61
C THR A 123 -6.90 1.42 0.43
N VAL A 124 -7.31 2.01 1.54
CA VAL A 124 -6.60 2.01 2.81
C VAL A 124 -7.08 0.79 3.61
N SER A 125 -6.26 0.27 4.49
CA SER A 125 -6.69 -0.81 5.37
C SER A 125 -5.80 -0.89 6.59
N ASP A 126 -6.42 -0.80 7.74
CA ASP A 126 -5.75 -1.07 8.99
C ASP A 126 -5.23 -2.51 9.05
N TYR A 127 -4.25 -2.72 9.90
CA TYR A 127 -3.67 -4.03 10.14
C TYR A 127 -4.31 -4.69 11.36
N LEU A 128 -4.22 -6.00 11.39
CA LEU A 128 -4.45 -6.82 12.57
C LEU A 128 -3.27 -7.76 12.80
N LEU A 129 -3.16 -8.27 14.01
CA LEU A 129 -2.32 -9.42 14.33
C LEU A 129 -3.24 -10.55 14.81
N TYR A 130 -3.21 -11.66 14.09
CA TYR A 130 -3.89 -12.88 14.54
C TYR A 130 -2.92 -13.85 15.18
N MET A 131 -3.46 -14.67 16.09
CA MET A 131 -2.76 -15.72 16.83
C MET A 131 -3.49 -17.05 16.65
N ARG A 132 -2.76 -18.17 16.59
CA ARG A 132 -3.36 -19.51 16.68
C ARG A 132 -4.09 -19.68 18.00
N SER A 133 -5.30 -20.24 17.93
CA SER A 133 -6.14 -20.40 19.12
C SER A 133 -5.72 -21.56 20.04
N ASP A 134 -4.86 -22.45 19.59
CA ASP A 134 -4.31 -23.55 20.41
C ASP A 134 -3.08 -23.13 21.24
N THR A 135 -2.69 -21.85 21.17
CA THR A 135 -1.57 -21.29 21.96
C THR A 135 -2.04 -20.67 23.29
N PRO A 136 -1.16 -20.46 24.27
CA PRO A 136 -1.51 -19.79 25.53
C PRO A 136 -1.71 -18.26 25.38
N TYR A 137 -1.44 -17.68 24.23
CA TYR A 137 -1.48 -16.25 23.97
C TYR A 137 -2.86 -15.80 23.49
N LYS A 138 -3.81 -15.60 24.39
CA LYS A 138 -5.20 -15.23 24.08
C LYS A 138 -5.39 -13.73 23.93
N THR A 139 -4.57 -12.95 24.64
CA THR A 139 -4.63 -11.49 24.70
C THR A 139 -3.23 -10.89 24.52
N VAL A 140 -3.18 -9.59 24.26
CA VAL A 140 -1.92 -8.84 24.27
C VAL A 140 -1.21 -8.94 25.62
N GLU A 141 -1.96 -9.00 26.73
CA GLU A 141 -1.39 -9.11 28.08
C GLU A 141 -0.67 -10.44 28.27
N ASP A 142 -1.20 -11.54 27.71
CA ASP A 142 -0.53 -12.85 27.76
C ASP A 142 0.81 -12.79 27.02
N ILE A 143 0.85 -12.13 25.86
CA ILE A 143 2.07 -11.95 25.07
C ILE A 143 3.10 -11.11 25.85
N ARG A 144 2.65 -10.03 26.51
CA ARG A 144 3.52 -9.15 27.32
C ARG A 144 4.16 -9.89 28.49
N LYS A 145 3.43 -10.81 29.11
CA LYS A 145 3.88 -11.61 30.27
C LYS A 145 4.56 -12.92 29.89
N ALA A 146 4.58 -13.26 28.61
CA ALA A 146 5.11 -14.53 28.15
C ALA A 146 6.61 -14.70 28.47
N ALA A 147 6.97 -15.79 29.11
CA ALA A 147 8.36 -16.18 29.34
C ALA A 147 9.06 -16.53 28.01
N VAL A 148 8.30 -17.13 27.06
CA VAL A 148 8.75 -17.43 25.71
C VAL A 148 7.89 -16.63 24.74
N PRO A 149 8.47 -15.68 23.99
CA PRO A 149 7.71 -14.91 23.01
C PRO A 149 7.15 -15.77 21.88
N PRO A 150 5.90 -15.55 21.41
CA PRO A 150 5.37 -16.26 20.26
C PRO A 150 6.15 -15.96 18.99
N LYS A 151 6.25 -16.95 18.08
CA LYS A 151 6.88 -16.80 16.77
C LYS A 151 5.86 -16.24 15.78
N CYS A 152 6.15 -15.10 15.17
CA CYS A 152 5.40 -14.53 14.04
C CYS A 152 6.19 -14.70 12.75
N GLY A 153 5.52 -15.19 11.69
CA GLY A 153 6.12 -15.31 10.37
C GLY A 153 6.02 -14.00 9.57
N ALA A 154 7.06 -13.69 8.77
CA ALA A 154 7.11 -12.50 7.94
C ALA A 154 7.91 -12.73 6.64
N GLU A 155 7.53 -12.01 5.57
CA GLU A 155 8.20 -12.05 4.28
C GLU A 155 9.56 -11.31 4.32
N GLY A 156 9.58 -10.14 4.98
CA GLY A 156 10.73 -9.26 5.07
C GLY A 156 10.40 -7.97 5.80
N THR A 157 11.38 -7.12 6.01
CA THR A 157 11.29 -5.91 6.85
C THR A 157 10.25 -4.88 6.38
N GLY A 158 9.97 -4.80 5.08
CA GLY A 158 8.92 -3.96 4.51
C GLY A 158 7.51 -4.51 4.65
N SER A 159 7.31 -5.71 5.21
CA SER A 159 5.98 -6.30 5.40
C SER A 159 5.39 -5.96 6.76
N SER A 160 4.05 -5.79 6.81
CA SER A 160 3.33 -5.59 8.08
C SER A 160 3.53 -6.76 9.06
N ALA A 161 3.75 -7.96 8.53
CA ALA A 161 4.06 -9.14 9.31
C ALA A 161 5.38 -9.01 10.10
N TYR A 162 6.32 -8.19 9.60
CA TYR A 162 7.57 -7.89 10.29
C TYR A 162 7.44 -6.69 11.23
N TYR A 163 7.05 -5.52 10.69
CA TYR A 163 7.15 -4.29 11.47
C TYR A 163 6.06 -4.13 12.53
N LEU A 164 4.86 -4.73 12.36
CA LEU A 164 3.81 -4.58 13.37
C LEU A 164 4.16 -5.30 14.69
N PRO A 165 4.64 -6.56 14.72
CA PRO A 165 5.14 -7.17 15.96
C PRO A 165 6.23 -6.33 16.63
N ARG A 166 7.18 -5.78 15.87
CA ARG A 166 8.22 -4.90 16.40
C ARG A 166 7.68 -3.60 16.98
N LEU A 167 6.68 -3.01 16.30
CA LEU A 167 5.99 -1.82 16.78
C LEU A 167 5.25 -2.09 18.11
N LEU A 168 4.59 -3.24 18.22
CA LEU A 168 3.92 -3.64 19.45
C LEU A 168 4.92 -3.83 20.61
N GLU A 169 6.12 -4.35 20.34
CA GLU A 169 7.18 -4.45 21.33
C GLU A 169 7.62 -3.05 21.82
N GLU A 170 7.89 -2.11 20.91
CA GLU A 170 8.34 -0.75 21.23
C GLU A 170 7.22 0.10 21.90
N THR A 171 5.98 -0.10 21.54
CA THR A 171 4.87 0.76 22.01
C THR A 171 4.20 0.25 23.27
N ILE A 172 4.02 -1.05 23.40
CA ILE A 172 3.23 -1.65 24.47
C ILE A 172 3.94 -2.81 25.17
N GLY A 173 5.20 -3.11 24.82
CA GLY A 173 6.02 -4.16 25.45
C GLY A 173 5.58 -5.59 25.15
N ALA A 174 4.80 -5.82 24.09
CA ALA A 174 4.40 -7.16 23.64
C ALA A 174 5.49 -7.76 22.75
N LYS A 175 6.27 -8.72 23.30
CA LYS A 175 7.44 -9.30 22.63
C LYS A 175 7.08 -10.44 21.70
N PHE A 176 7.77 -10.48 20.55
CA PHE A 176 7.62 -11.51 19.53
C PHE A 176 8.98 -11.98 19.00
N THR A 177 9.08 -13.25 18.63
CA THR A 177 10.17 -13.75 17.79
C THR A 177 9.71 -13.68 16.33
N VAL A 178 10.25 -12.74 15.54
CA VAL A 178 9.88 -12.63 14.12
C VAL A 178 10.77 -13.54 13.29
N VAL A 179 10.15 -14.50 12.56
CA VAL A 179 10.80 -15.43 11.65
C VAL A 179 10.60 -14.92 10.22
N THR A 180 11.68 -14.56 9.55
CA THR A 180 11.67 -14.01 8.18
C THR A 180 12.10 -15.04 7.14
N GLY A 181 11.97 -14.68 5.85
CA GLY A 181 12.44 -15.49 4.72
C GLY A 181 11.34 -16.22 3.98
N TYR A 182 10.08 -16.03 4.32
CA TYR A 182 8.96 -16.51 3.53
C TYR A 182 8.83 -15.69 2.23
N ASN A 183 8.56 -16.36 1.10
CA ASN A 183 8.46 -15.69 -0.19
C ASN A 183 7.16 -14.86 -0.33
N SER A 184 6.12 -15.26 0.39
CA SER A 184 4.81 -14.60 0.33
C SER A 184 4.04 -14.74 1.65
N GLY A 185 3.02 -13.91 1.82
CA GLY A 185 2.11 -14.06 2.94
C GLY A 185 1.36 -15.39 2.95
N THR A 186 1.14 -16.01 1.80
CA THR A 186 0.54 -17.34 1.71
C THR A 186 1.47 -18.41 2.30
N ASP A 187 2.79 -18.28 2.10
CA ASP A 187 3.75 -19.21 2.71
C ASP A 187 3.77 -19.07 4.24
N VAL A 188 3.63 -17.82 4.73
CA VAL A 188 3.47 -17.58 6.18
C VAL A 188 2.19 -18.22 6.70
N ASP A 189 1.07 -18.10 5.98
CA ASP A 189 -0.21 -18.72 6.38
C ASP A 189 -0.10 -20.25 6.44
N LEU A 190 0.59 -20.87 5.48
CA LEU A 190 0.89 -22.31 5.52
C LEU A 190 1.77 -22.70 6.70
N ALA A 191 2.77 -21.87 7.03
CA ALA A 191 3.63 -22.09 8.21
C ALA A 191 2.83 -21.97 9.52
N VAL A 192 1.86 -21.05 9.59
CA VAL A 192 0.92 -20.96 10.71
C VAL A 192 0.05 -22.21 10.79
N GLU A 193 -0.47 -22.71 9.69
CA GLU A 193 -1.30 -23.92 9.66
C GLU A 193 -0.53 -25.15 10.15
N ARG A 194 0.75 -25.27 9.78
CA ARG A 194 1.66 -26.36 10.23
C ARG A 194 2.16 -26.18 11.66
N GLY A 195 1.94 -25.01 12.29
CA GLY A 195 2.43 -24.72 13.65
C GLY A 195 3.90 -24.32 13.73
N GLU A 196 4.56 -24.04 12.59
CA GLU A 196 5.94 -23.56 12.55
C GLU A 196 6.07 -22.17 13.19
N VAL A 197 5.05 -21.33 12.97
CA VAL A 197 4.85 -20.03 13.61
C VAL A 197 3.43 -19.94 14.17
N GLN A 198 3.21 -19.06 15.17
CA GLN A 198 1.93 -18.95 15.87
C GLN A 198 1.09 -17.74 15.43
N CYS A 199 1.71 -16.74 14.81
CA CYS A 199 1.07 -15.47 14.50
C CYS A 199 1.56 -14.85 13.19
N ARG A 200 0.71 -13.97 12.67
CA ARG A 200 1.03 -13.08 11.55
C ARG A 200 0.27 -11.76 11.67
N ALA A 201 0.88 -10.69 11.22
CA ALA A 201 0.23 -9.41 11.06
C ALA A 201 0.04 -9.07 9.58
N PHE A 202 -1.15 -8.55 9.21
CA PHE A 202 -1.46 -8.09 7.86
C PHE A 202 -2.79 -7.32 7.85
N THR A 203 -3.28 -6.92 6.68
CA THR A 203 -4.44 -6.04 6.56
C THR A 203 -5.75 -6.72 6.98
N ILE A 204 -6.62 -5.98 7.68
CA ILE A 204 -7.98 -6.43 8.04
C ILE A 204 -8.76 -6.85 6.80
N ALA A 205 -8.68 -6.05 5.72
CA ALA A 205 -9.34 -6.36 4.45
C ALA A 205 -8.98 -7.76 3.94
N ALA A 206 -7.69 -8.13 3.93
CA ALA A 206 -7.26 -9.45 3.48
C ALA A 206 -7.73 -10.59 4.39
N PHE A 207 -7.79 -10.36 5.69
CA PHE A 207 -8.28 -11.36 6.67
C PHE A 207 -9.76 -11.70 6.46
N PHE A 208 -10.56 -10.75 6.01
CA PHE A 208 -11.99 -10.97 5.76
C PHE A 208 -12.31 -11.39 4.31
N ALA A 209 -11.42 -11.11 3.34
CA ALA A 209 -11.69 -11.31 1.93
C ALA A 209 -11.50 -12.76 1.44
N ARG A 210 -10.51 -13.49 1.94
CA ARG A 210 -10.03 -14.72 1.30
C ARG A 210 -9.89 -15.93 2.22
N GLU A 211 -9.74 -17.11 1.62
CA GLU A 211 -9.23 -18.31 2.28
C GLU A 211 -7.70 -18.19 2.53
N PRO A 212 -7.18 -18.88 3.56
CA PRO A 212 -7.88 -19.81 4.46
C PRO A 212 -8.64 -19.13 5.61
N PHE A 213 -8.62 -17.81 5.71
CA PHE A 213 -9.08 -17.06 6.88
C PHE A 213 -10.59 -17.20 7.13
N ALA A 214 -11.42 -17.30 6.08
CA ALA A 214 -12.85 -17.53 6.24
C ALA A 214 -13.11 -18.87 6.95
N THR A 215 -12.41 -19.91 6.51
CA THR A 215 -12.47 -21.24 7.14
C THR A 215 -11.88 -21.23 8.55
N TRP A 216 -10.75 -20.57 8.77
CA TRP A 216 -10.08 -20.49 10.07
C TRP A 216 -10.94 -19.77 11.12
N ARG A 217 -11.58 -18.66 10.74
CA ARG A 217 -12.52 -17.94 11.63
C ARG A 217 -13.71 -18.80 11.99
N LYS A 218 -14.32 -19.47 11.00
CA LYS A 218 -15.47 -20.37 11.24
C LYS A 218 -15.12 -21.54 12.19
N LYS A 219 -13.89 -22.04 12.10
CA LYS A 219 -13.39 -23.13 12.97
C LYS A 219 -12.82 -22.64 14.30
N GLY A 220 -12.69 -21.34 14.53
CA GLY A 220 -11.99 -20.79 15.69
C GLY A 220 -10.49 -21.13 15.72
N PHE A 221 -9.87 -21.41 14.56
CA PHE A 221 -8.45 -21.79 14.46
C PHE A 221 -7.50 -20.66 14.81
N VAL A 222 -7.90 -19.43 14.53
CA VAL A 222 -7.18 -18.20 14.88
C VAL A 222 -8.12 -17.21 15.56
N HIS A 223 -7.55 -16.30 16.36
CA HIS A 223 -8.24 -15.14 16.92
C HIS A 223 -7.37 -13.90 16.73
N VAL A 224 -7.97 -12.72 16.71
CA VAL A 224 -7.28 -11.44 16.53
C VAL A 224 -7.00 -10.83 17.89
N VAL A 225 -5.74 -10.46 18.17
CA VAL A 225 -5.32 -9.91 19.47
C VAL A 225 -5.21 -8.39 19.48
N VAL A 226 -5.00 -7.76 18.33
CA VAL A 226 -4.89 -6.30 18.18
C VAL A 226 -5.22 -5.88 16.76
N GLN A 227 -5.73 -4.67 16.60
CA GLN A 227 -5.91 -3.95 15.33
C GLN A 227 -5.31 -2.55 15.42
N THR A 228 -4.94 -1.92 14.27
CA THR A 228 -4.18 -0.66 14.27
C THR A 228 -5.03 0.59 14.07
N GLY A 229 -6.29 0.46 13.69
CA GLY A 229 -7.17 1.59 13.40
C GLY A 229 -7.31 2.58 14.55
N LYS A 230 -7.60 3.83 14.22
CA LYS A 230 -7.97 4.88 15.20
C LYS A 230 -9.28 4.53 15.92
N LYS A 231 -10.12 3.70 15.30
CA LYS A 231 -11.36 3.13 15.84
C LYS A 231 -11.38 1.63 15.55
N ARG A 232 -12.15 0.89 16.33
CA ARG A 232 -12.34 -0.54 16.08
C ARG A 232 -13.09 -0.74 14.76
N ASP A 233 -12.59 -1.66 13.95
CA ASP A 233 -13.29 -2.12 12.73
C ASP A 233 -14.61 -2.80 13.12
N ALA A 234 -15.68 -2.53 12.37
CA ALA A 234 -17.00 -3.10 12.62
C ALA A 234 -17.02 -4.64 12.58
N LYS A 235 -16.06 -5.26 11.87
CA LYS A 235 -15.88 -6.71 11.81
C LYS A 235 -15.08 -7.26 12.99
N LEU A 236 -14.47 -6.38 13.84
CA LEU A 236 -13.62 -6.71 14.99
C LEU A 236 -13.98 -5.87 16.23
N PRO A 237 -15.26 -5.84 16.64
CA PRO A 237 -15.73 -4.93 17.69
C PRO A 237 -15.10 -5.20 19.07
N ASP A 238 -14.72 -6.45 19.33
CA ASP A 238 -14.14 -6.87 20.62
C ASP A 238 -12.62 -6.80 20.68
N THR A 239 -11.95 -6.58 19.53
CA THR A 239 -10.49 -6.51 19.45
C THR A 239 -10.01 -5.10 19.78
N PRO A 240 -9.10 -4.91 20.74
CA PRO A 240 -8.59 -3.58 21.06
C PRO A 240 -7.77 -2.99 19.92
N THR A 241 -7.82 -1.67 19.77
CA THR A 241 -6.95 -0.95 18.84
C THR A 241 -5.57 -0.70 19.46
N LEU A 242 -4.55 -0.49 18.64
CA LEU A 242 -3.22 -0.09 19.15
C LEU A 242 -3.29 1.26 19.91
N PRO A 243 -4.01 2.30 19.48
CA PRO A 243 -4.22 3.51 20.29
C PRO A 243 -4.80 3.21 21.67
N GLU A 244 -5.87 2.40 21.80
CA GLU A 244 -6.44 2.00 23.10
C GLU A 244 -5.42 1.29 24.00
N LEU A 245 -4.58 0.43 23.41
CA LEU A 245 -3.51 -0.26 24.15
C LEU A 245 -2.39 0.70 24.54
N MET A 246 -1.99 1.63 23.68
CA MET A 246 -1.01 2.67 24.01
C MET A 246 -1.47 3.56 25.16
N ASP A 247 -2.76 3.88 25.25
CA ASP A 247 -3.35 4.61 26.37
C ASP A 247 -3.32 3.79 27.64
N ARG A 248 -3.77 2.54 27.57
CA ARG A 248 -3.78 1.59 28.69
C ARG A 248 -2.40 1.40 29.31
N TYR A 249 -1.36 1.26 28.47
CA TYR A 249 0.01 0.99 28.92
C TYR A 249 0.85 2.28 29.05
N LYS A 250 0.24 3.46 28.93
CA LYS A 250 0.89 4.77 29.13
C LYS A 250 2.12 4.93 28.22
N THR A 251 1.98 4.55 26.95
CA THR A 251 3.04 4.66 25.95
C THR A 251 3.53 6.11 25.84
N THR A 252 4.84 6.30 25.82
CA THR A 252 5.48 7.62 25.73
C THR A 252 5.13 8.31 24.42
N GLU A 253 5.16 9.66 24.42
CA GLU A 253 4.89 10.45 23.21
C GLU A 253 5.85 10.12 22.07
N SER A 254 7.13 9.87 22.39
CA SER A 254 8.12 9.49 21.40
C SER A 254 7.78 8.14 20.72
N ASN A 255 7.26 7.15 21.47
CA ASN A 255 6.80 5.88 20.92
C ASN A 255 5.50 6.03 20.12
N ARG A 256 4.63 6.96 20.50
CA ARG A 256 3.42 7.31 19.73
C ARG A 256 3.76 7.93 18.38
N ARG A 257 4.78 8.82 18.33
CA ARG A 257 5.28 9.38 17.07
C ARG A 257 5.86 8.29 16.14
N LEU A 258 6.66 7.39 16.71
CA LEU A 258 7.17 6.24 15.95
C LEU A 258 6.01 5.42 15.37
N ALA A 259 4.98 5.14 16.17
CA ALA A 259 3.79 4.43 15.71
C ALA A 259 3.08 5.16 14.57
N ALA A 260 2.92 6.48 14.67
CA ALA A 260 2.28 7.28 13.63
C ALA A 260 3.01 7.17 12.29
N VAL A 261 4.35 7.25 12.30
CA VAL A 261 5.17 7.09 11.08
C VAL A 261 5.06 5.70 10.49
N ILE A 262 5.15 4.67 11.31
CA ILE A 262 5.04 3.27 10.86
C ILE A 262 3.64 2.98 10.31
N LEU A 263 2.59 3.46 10.97
CA LEU A 263 1.21 3.22 10.57
C LEU A 263 0.75 4.09 9.38
N ALA A 264 1.50 5.12 8.99
CA ALA A 264 1.21 5.88 7.79
C ALA A 264 1.20 5.01 6.50
N ALA A 265 1.88 3.87 6.51
CA ALA A 265 1.78 2.87 5.46
C ALA A 265 0.33 2.38 5.23
N ASN A 266 -0.53 2.42 6.26
CA ASN A 266 -1.95 2.08 6.16
C ASN A 266 -2.69 3.08 5.26
N GLU A 267 -2.38 4.38 5.43
CA GLU A 267 -3.01 5.48 4.69
C GLU A 267 -2.54 5.50 3.23
N ILE A 268 -1.28 5.14 2.95
CA ILE A 268 -0.79 4.92 1.58
C ILE A 268 -1.50 3.71 0.94
N GLY A 269 -1.79 2.68 1.71
CA GLY A 269 -2.63 1.54 1.34
C GLY A 269 -2.08 0.69 0.18
N ARG A 270 -2.79 0.67 -0.96
CA ARG A 270 -2.39 -0.06 -2.18
C ARG A 270 -2.19 0.91 -3.33
N PRO A 271 -1.04 1.60 -3.34
CA PRO A 271 -0.81 2.68 -4.29
C PRO A 271 -0.60 2.16 -5.71
N ILE A 272 -1.06 2.97 -6.66
CA ILE A 272 -0.67 2.92 -8.06
C ILE A 272 0.26 4.09 -8.32
N ILE A 273 1.46 3.79 -8.77
CA ILE A 273 2.53 4.75 -9.01
C ILE A 273 2.99 4.72 -10.47
N GLY A 274 3.67 5.75 -10.91
CA GLY A 274 4.39 5.80 -12.17
C GLY A 274 5.85 6.21 -11.96
N THR A 275 6.65 6.10 -13.02
CA THR A 275 8.02 6.59 -13.07
C THR A 275 8.09 8.08 -12.75
N PRO A 276 9.20 8.58 -12.19
CA PRO A 276 9.46 10.01 -12.13
C PRO A 276 9.51 10.64 -13.53
N GLY A 277 8.98 11.87 -13.66
CA GLY A 277 9.13 12.65 -14.90
C GLY A 277 8.15 12.30 -16.01
N ILE A 278 7.06 11.58 -15.73
CA ILE A 278 5.94 11.46 -16.68
C ILE A 278 5.43 12.88 -17.03
N PRO A 279 5.20 13.22 -18.32
CA PRO A 279 4.63 14.51 -18.71
C PRO A 279 3.33 14.83 -17.97
N ALA A 280 3.17 16.08 -17.53
CA ALA A 280 2.07 16.50 -16.66
C ALA A 280 0.67 16.23 -17.25
N ASP A 281 0.52 16.35 -18.57
CA ASP A 281 -0.71 16.02 -19.27
C ASP A 281 -1.08 14.54 -19.14
N ARG A 282 -0.09 13.66 -19.23
CA ARG A 282 -0.29 12.19 -19.06
C ARG A 282 -0.56 11.82 -17.62
N VAL A 283 0.11 12.48 -16.65
CA VAL A 283 -0.19 12.31 -15.22
C VAL A 283 -1.64 12.64 -14.94
N LYS A 284 -2.11 13.79 -15.47
CA LYS A 284 -3.51 14.20 -15.35
C LYS A 284 -4.46 13.14 -15.92
N ILE A 285 -4.20 12.65 -17.14
CA ILE A 285 -5.01 11.59 -17.76
C ILE A 285 -5.06 10.34 -16.88
N LEU A 286 -3.92 9.86 -16.37
CA LEU A 286 -3.85 8.66 -15.55
C LEU A 286 -4.60 8.83 -14.21
N ARG A 287 -4.47 9.99 -13.54
CA ARG A 287 -5.18 10.31 -12.30
C ARG A 287 -6.69 10.38 -12.51
N GLU A 288 -7.14 11.10 -13.55
CA GLU A 288 -8.56 11.19 -13.89
C GLU A 288 -9.16 9.82 -14.27
N ALA A 289 -8.41 9.03 -15.05
CA ALA A 289 -8.81 7.67 -15.40
C ALA A 289 -8.91 6.78 -14.17
N PHE A 290 -7.97 6.89 -13.23
CA PHE A 290 -7.99 6.14 -11.98
C PHE A 290 -9.22 6.46 -11.14
N ILE A 291 -9.54 7.74 -10.91
CA ILE A 291 -10.73 8.16 -10.15
C ILE A 291 -12.02 7.64 -10.79
N LYS A 292 -12.14 7.75 -12.12
CA LYS A 292 -13.29 7.19 -12.86
C LYS A 292 -13.35 5.66 -12.71
N THR A 293 -12.20 5.00 -12.72
CA THR A 293 -12.09 3.55 -12.57
C THR A 293 -12.61 3.07 -11.22
N VAL A 294 -12.18 3.69 -10.13
CA VAL A 294 -12.60 3.28 -8.77
C VAL A 294 -14.04 3.68 -8.43
N SER A 295 -14.67 4.50 -9.27
CA SER A 295 -16.08 4.88 -9.21
C SER A 295 -16.95 4.13 -10.22
N ASP A 296 -16.39 3.23 -11.03
CA ASP A 296 -17.09 2.46 -12.05
C ASP A 296 -18.03 1.43 -11.41
N ALA A 297 -19.29 1.43 -11.81
CA ALA A 297 -20.31 0.53 -11.25
C ALA A 297 -19.95 -0.95 -11.44
N GLU A 298 -19.43 -1.34 -12.61
CA GLU A 298 -19.02 -2.72 -12.88
C GLU A 298 -17.82 -3.13 -12.02
N LEU A 299 -16.85 -2.20 -11.81
CA LEU A 299 -15.72 -2.44 -10.92
C LEU A 299 -16.19 -2.59 -9.47
N LEU A 300 -17.10 -1.72 -9.00
CA LEU A 300 -17.65 -1.80 -7.64
C LEU A 300 -18.36 -3.13 -7.39
N ASP A 301 -19.15 -3.60 -8.37
CA ASP A 301 -19.81 -4.90 -8.30
C ASP A 301 -18.80 -6.06 -8.33
N ASP A 302 -17.75 -5.96 -9.15
CA ASP A 302 -16.67 -6.97 -9.20
C ASP A 302 -15.90 -7.03 -7.88
N ALA A 303 -15.55 -5.86 -7.30
CA ALA A 303 -14.92 -5.76 -6.00
C ALA A 303 -15.77 -6.42 -4.91
N LYS A 304 -17.09 -6.14 -4.89
CA LYS A 304 -18.03 -6.74 -3.94
C LYS A 304 -18.08 -8.27 -4.08
N ARG A 305 -18.18 -8.80 -5.31
CA ARG A 305 -18.15 -10.26 -5.57
C ARG A 305 -16.84 -10.88 -5.07
N LYS A 306 -15.71 -10.20 -5.27
CA LYS A 306 -14.38 -10.65 -4.85
C LYS A 306 -14.08 -10.34 -3.37
N ARG A 307 -15.00 -9.69 -2.66
CA ARG A 307 -14.84 -9.24 -1.26
C ARG A 307 -13.60 -8.35 -1.08
N LEU A 308 -13.36 -7.46 -2.04
CA LEU A 308 -12.29 -6.47 -2.00
C LEU A 308 -12.90 -5.13 -1.57
N ASP A 309 -12.50 -4.64 -0.41
CA ASP A 309 -12.95 -3.34 0.10
C ASP A 309 -12.27 -2.23 -0.71
N LEU A 310 -13.03 -1.19 -1.09
CA LEU A 310 -12.54 -0.01 -1.79
C LEU A 310 -12.70 1.21 -0.89
N ASP A 311 -11.60 1.93 -0.70
CA ASP A 311 -11.53 3.21 0.00
C ASP A 311 -10.43 4.04 -0.68
N PRO A 312 -10.72 4.55 -1.89
CA PRO A 312 -9.72 5.15 -2.75
C PRO A 312 -9.25 6.51 -2.25
N VAL A 313 -7.96 6.79 -2.48
CA VAL A 313 -7.33 8.09 -2.23
C VAL A 313 -6.74 8.60 -3.54
N SER A 314 -6.82 9.91 -3.79
CA SER A 314 -6.29 10.55 -5.00
C SER A 314 -4.76 10.53 -5.04
N GLY A 315 -4.20 10.69 -6.25
CA GLY A 315 -2.75 10.76 -6.43
C GLY A 315 -2.14 11.99 -5.76
N GLU A 316 -2.87 13.10 -5.73
CA GLU A 316 -2.46 14.36 -5.10
C GLU A 316 -2.35 14.23 -3.58
N GLU A 317 -3.34 13.58 -2.97
CA GLU A 317 -3.33 13.32 -1.52
C GLU A 317 -2.21 12.37 -1.13
N LEU A 318 -1.95 11.32 -1.93
CA LEU A 318 -0.84 10.40 -1.72
C LEU A 318 0.53 11.08 -1.87
N GLU A 319 0.67 11.98 -2.84
CA GLU A 319 1.90 12.74 -3.05
C GLU A 319 2.21 13.63 -1.83
N LYS A 320 1.18 14.30 -1.30
CA LYS A 320 1.31 15.10 -0.08
C LYS A 320 1.71 14.23 1.11
N LEU A 321 1.00 13.13 1.34
CA LEU A 321 1.28 12.18 2.43
C LEU A 321 2.70 11.59 2.29
N GLY A 322 3.10 11.18 1.08
CA GLY A 322 4.43 10.66 0.79
C GLY A 322 5.54 11.66 1.13
N ASN A 323 5.34 12.95 0.83
CA ASN A 323 6.28 14.02 1.18
C ASN A 323 6.36 14.23 2.71
N GLU A 324 5.22 14.25 3.41
CA GLU A 324 5.15 14.42 4.86
C GLU A 324 5.85 13.26 5.60
N ILE A 325 5.64 12.04 5.16
CA ILE A 325 6.26 10.84 5.74
C ILE A 325 7.79 10.88 5.60
N MET A 326 8.31 11.36 4.49
CA MET A 326 9.76 11.43 4.25
C MET A 326 10.44 12.57 5.02
N ALA A 327 9.70 13.49 5.61
CA ALA A 327 10.21 14.62 6.38
C ALA A 327 10.36 14.28 7.88
N GLN A 328 10.97 13.13 8.20
CA GLN A 328 11.13 12.72 9.60
C GLN A 328 12.38 13.28 10.25
N PRO A 329 12.34 13.66 11.53
CA PRO A 329 13.50 14.07 12.28
C PRO A 329 14.47 12.89 12.54
N PRO A 330 15.78 13.17 12.71
CA PRO A 330 16.81 12.13 12.84
C PRO A 330 16.57 11.13 13.97
N ASP A 331 16.02 11.55 15.10
CA ASP A 331 15.71 10.67 16.24
C ASP A 331 14.63 9.62 15.91
N VAL A 332 13.64 9.98 15.12
CA VAL A 332 12.61 9.03 14.62
C VAL A 332 13.27 8.04 13.65
N ILE A 333 14.13 8.50 12.76
CA ILE A 333 14.84 7.64 11.81
C ILE A 333 15.73 6.63 12.54
N GLU A 334 16.50 7.06 13.54
CA GLU A 334 17.35 6.15 14.34
C GLU A 334 16.52 5.08 15.08
N ARG A 335 15.35 5.46 15.58
CA ARG A 335 14.44 4.48 16.21
C ARG A 335 13.83 3.52 15.20
N MET A 336 13.51 3.99 13.99
CA MET A 336 13.08 3.12 12.89
C MET A 336 14.18 2.12 12.51
N LYS A 337 15.46 2.55 12.43
CA LYS A 337 16.59 1.65 12.19
C LYS A 337 16.63 0.53 13.22
N LYS A 338 16.57 0.89 14.51
CA LYS A 338 16.54 -0.09 15.60
C LYS A 338 15.35 -1.05 15.47
N LEU A 339 14.16 -0.54 15.18
CA LEU A 339 12.95 -1.34 15.04
C LEU A 339 13.05 -2.31 13.86
N LEU A 340 13.61 -1.87 12.74
CA LEU A 340 13.73 -2.65 11.50
C LEU A 340 14.99 -3.53 11.46
N GLY A 341 15.87 -3.43 12.47
CA GLY A 341 17.10 -4.24 12.57
C GLY A 341 18.16 -3.88 11.53
N THR A 342 18.31 -2.59 11.25
CA THR A 342 19.31 -2.03 10.31
C THR A 342 20.34 -1.18 11.02
#